data_48eab85853b010217738020e041ae428
#
_entry.id   48eab85853b010217738020e041ae428
#
_cell.length_a   1.000
_cell.length_b   1.000
_cell.length_c   1.000
_cell.angle_alpha   90.00
_cell.angle_beta   90.00
_cell.angle_gamma   90.00
#
_symmetry.space_group_name_H-M   'P 1'
#
loop_
_entity.id
_entity.type
_entity.pdbx_description
1 polymer ?
#
loop_
_entity_poly.entity_id
_entity_poly.type
_entity_poly.pdbx_seq_one_letter_code
_entity_poly.pdbx_strand_id
1 'polypeptide(L)'
;MIYFINFGMPSHKSGIEHAELKRLNLFKNHNQPAKIIARDWNRELHKTANASGVDDDSLLGMFDYFQEAEHVPAKNLTVEDIDFGVENTTRVEETDKNRFLVNSEQGKLVARVNYDPNENKQVVSTELFDEYGNLYRVDHYDSRGFRSLIQWYTPDNKIGNEEWLTPEGKTVIRTFNKFDIHHKLVKTGWWLQEKNGEVHTFDTIDELFEHFLNRINEKGNNIFVLDRSLLADGALTRLKKPTYTVMHLHNSQAGDAQDPLHSIVNNNYEYALANLDEYSAVVSATQRQTDDVIERFKPKAKMYTIPVGIVDNETLNADHISEDKRTFGKVIAVARIAYEKRLDDLVRAIKLVHDEIPEVTLDLYGYADSSNNYGEKRKIEKLIKELNLEDVVTFKGYTTNIPEIEDKAQVFGLTSRMEGFNLAIMEAISHGVVGVTYDVNYGPNDIVQDQKNGYIVDFGDYKALADRMIKIFKDKKLMQQLSDGAYESSERYSDANVWKAWKELIDDAKETLKDEVR
;
A
#
# COMPACT_ATOMS: atom_id res chain seq x y z
N MET A 1 -15.18 -16.68 -6.00
CA MET A 1 -13.90 -16.24 -5.41
C MET A 1 -13.97 -14.74 -5.12
N ILE A 2 -13.25 -14.24 -4.11
CA ILE A 2 -13.12 -12.80 -3.85
C ILE A 2 -11.70 -12.38 -4.19
N TYR A 3 -11.55 -11.28 -4.92
CA TYR A 3 -10.28 -10.75 -5.35
C TYR A 3 -10.08 -9.34 -4.84
N PHE A 4 -8.93 -9.07 -4.21
CA PHE A 4 -8.49 -7.73 -3.81
C PHE A 4 -7.48 -7.24 -4.84
N ILE A 5 -7.72 -6.09 -5.46
CA ILE A 5 -6.94 -5.61 -6.60
C ILE A 5 -5.99 -4.50 -6.17
N ASN A 6 -4.68 -4.74 -6.37
CA ASN A 6 -3.62 -3.77 -6.11
C ASN A 6 -2.57 -3.77 -7.24
N PHE A 7 -1.65 -2.80 -7.23
CA PHE A 7 -0.52 -2.77 -8.17
C PHE A 7 0.41 -3.98 -7.99
N GLY A 8 0.65 -4.38 -6.75
CA GLY A 8 1.54 -5.47 -6.34
C GLY A 8 1.76 -5.44 -4.83
N MET A 9 2.77 -6.16 -4.36
CA MET A 9 3.13 -6.22 -2.94
C MET A 9 4.55 -5.66 -2.74
N PRO A 10 4.70 -4.34 -2.46
CA PRO A 10 6.02 -3.74 -2.25
C PRO A 10 6.64 -4.16 -0.91
N SER A 11 7.98 -4.09 -0.81
CA SER A 11 8.70 -4.33 0.44
C SER A 11 8.36 -3.29 1.53
N HIS A 12 8.26 -2.01 1.13
CA HIS A 12 7.78 -0.92 1.99
C HIS A 12 6.30 -0.67 1.73
N LYS A 13 5.46 -1.10 2.65
CA LYS A 13 4.02 -1.04 2.53
C LYS A 13 3.45 0.30 2.98
N SER A 14 2.45 0.79 2.28
CA SER A 14 1.60 1.89 2.74
C SER A 14 0.44 1.37 3.59
N GLY A 15 -0.36 2.27 4.15
CA GLY A 15 -1.56 1.90 4.90
C GLY A 15 -2.54 1.01 4.11
N ILE A 16 -2.60 1.15 2.78
CA ILE A 16 -3.50 0.34 1.95
C ILE A 16 -3.04 -1.12 1.90
N GLU A 17 -1.74 -1.39 1.67
CA GLU A 17 -1.22 -2.76 1.68
C GLU A 17 -1.32 -3.40 3.08
N HIS A 18 -1.10 -2.63 4.15
CA HIS A 18 -1.33 -3.12 5.52
C HIS A 18 -2.79 -3.50 5.76
N ALA A 19 -3.73 -2.68 5.31
CA ALA A 19 -5.16 -2.96 5.40
C ALA A 19 -5.58 -4.20 4.59
N GLU A 20 -5.04 -4.34 3.38
CA GLU A 20 -5.29 -5.48 2.50
C GLU A 20 -4.80 -6.80 3.12
N LEU A 21 -3.60 -6.80 3.74
CA LEU A 21 -3.07 -7.96 4.45
C LEU A 21 -3.92 -8.34 5.67
N LYS A 22 -4.32 -7.36 6.48
CA LYS A 22 -5.22 -7.60 7.62
C LYS A 22 -6.56 -8.17 7.15
N ARG A 23 -7.12 -7.65 6.07
CA ARG A 23 -8.37 -8.15 5.46
C ARG A 23 -8.20 -9.57 4.90
N LEU A 24 -7.10 -9.88 4.22
CA LEU A 24 -6.83 -11.24 3.75
C LEU A 24 -6.79 -12.23 4.92
N ASN A 25 -6.12 -11.88 6.03
CA ASN A 25 -6.07 -12.69 7.24
C ASN A 25 -7.46 -12.85 7.89
N LEU A 26 -8.26 -11.76 7.96
CA LEU A 26 -9.64 -11.81 8.41
C LEU A 26 -10.45 -12.85 7.61
N PHE A 27 -10.34 -12.82 6.28
CA PHE A 27 -11.05 -13.76 5.40
C PHE A 27 -10.58 -15.21 5.60
N LYS A 28 -9.26 -15.43 5.77
CA LYS A 28 -8.70 -16.74 6.11
C LYS A 28 -9.23 -17.27 7.45
N ASN A 29 -9.28 -16.43 8.49
CA ASN A 29 -9.81 -16.81 9.82
C ASN A 29 -11.26 -17.27 9.76
N HIS A 30 -12.03 -16.69 8.85
CA HIS A 30 -13.46 -17.05 8.66
C HIS A 30 -13.71 -18.04 7.52
N ASN A 31 -12.67 -18.73 7.04
CA ASN A 31 -12.74 -19.71 5.95
C ASN A 31 -13.41 -19.17 4.67
N GLN A 32 -13.28 -17.89 4.41
CA GLN A 32 -13.75 -17.26 3.18
C GLN A 32 -12.60 -17.15 2.17
N PRO A 33 -12.65 -17.89 1.04
CA PRO A 33 -11.59 -17.84 0.05
C PRO A 33 -11.44 -16.45 -0.57
N ALA A 34 -10.23 -15.92 -0.55
CA ALA A 34 -9.86 -14.67 -1.19
C ALA A 34 -8.44 -14.72 -1.73
N LYS A 35 -8.13 -13.90 -2.76
CA LYS A 35 -6.79 -13.72 -3.31
C LYS A 35 -6.49 -12.24 -3.52
N ILE A 36 -5.21 -11.89 -3.42
CA ILE A 36 -4.71 -10.59 -3.87
C ILE A 36 -4.34 -10.69 -5.34
N ILE A 37 -4.84 -9.76 -6.16
CA ILE A 37 -4.42 -9.59 -7.55
C ILE A 37 -3.35 -8.49 -7.62
N ALA A 38 -2.21 -8.81 -8.26
CA ALA A 38 -1.17 -7.85 -8.62
C ALA A 38 -1.23 -7.59 -10.14
N ARG A 39 -1.48 -6.31 -10.54
CA ARG A 39 -1.52 -5.94 -11.96
C ARG A 39 -0.14 -5.84 -12.57
N ASP A 40 0.78 -5.19 -11.87
CA ASP A 40 2.07 -4.81 -12.44
C ASP A 40 3.10 -5.92 -12.29
N TRP A 41 3.94 -6.08 -13.31
CA TRP A 41 5.04 -7.02 -13.22
C TRP A 41 6.09 -6.56 -12.21
N ASN A 42 6.48 -7.47 -11.34
CA ASN A 42 7.57 -7.26 -10.38
C ASN A 42 8.31 -8.59 -10.18
N ARG A 43 9.61 -8.61 -10.45
CA ARG A 43 10.45 -9.79 -10.27
C ARG A 43 10.46 -10.36 -8.85
N GLU A 44 10.15 -9.53 -7.87
CA GLU A 44 10.16 -9.88 -6.44
C GLU A 44 8.76 -10.10 -5.85
N LEU A 45 7.72 -10.13 -6.70
CA LEU A 45 6.33 -10.19 -6.23
C LEU A 45 6.10 -11.34 -5.23
N HIS A 46 6.49 -12.57 -5.58
CA HIS A 46 6.32 -13.75 -4.72
C HIS A 46 7.17 -13.66 -3.45
N LYS A 47 8.43 -13.20 -3.56
CA LYS A 47 9.33 -13.02 -2.42
C LYS A 47 8.77 -12.01 -1.41
N THR A 48 8.30 -10.85 -1.88
CA THR A 48 7.75 -9.80 -1.01
C THR A 48 6.37 -10.16 -0.44
N ALA A 49 5.55 -10.88 -1.19
CA ALA A 49 4.28 -11.41 -0.74
C ALA A 49 4.48 -12.46 0.37
N ASN A 50 5.35 -13.45 0.14
CA ASN A 50 5.66 -14.51 1.10
C ASN A 50 6.27 -13.96 2.39
N ALA A 51 7.18 -12.97 2.28
CA ALA A 51 7.71 -12.24 3.44
C ALA A 51 6.63 -11.47 4.24
N SER A 52 5.46 -11.26 3.65
CA SER A 52 4.30 -10.61 4.25
C SER A 52 3.23 -11.60 4.71
N GLY A 53 3.50 -12.91 4.65
CA GLY A 53 2.55 -13.97 5.03
C GLY A 53 1.49 -14.29 3.96
N VAL A 54 1.68 -13.82 2.72
CA VAL A 54 0.81 -14.16 1.58
C VAL A 54 1.47 -15.30 0.80
N ASP A 55 0.87 -16.49 0.85
CA ASP A 55 1.28 -17.65 0.08
C ASP A 55 0.87 -17.55 -1.40
N ASP A 56 1.48 -18.35 -2.26
CA ASP A 56 1.22 -18.35 -3.70
C ASP A 56 -0.24 -18.72 -4.04
N ASP A 57 -0.92 -19.48 -3.19
CA ASP A 57 -2.35 -19.80 -3.36
C ASP A 57 -3.26 -18.60 -3.08
N SER A 58 -2.79 -17.62 -2.33
CA SER A 58 -3.49 -16.37 -1.99
C SER A 58 -3.08 -15.18 -2.87
N LEU A 59 -2.15 -15.38 -3.81
CA LEU A 59 -1.63 -14.37 -4.73
C LEU A 59 -2.00 -14.73 -6.18
N LEU A 60 -2.25 -13.71 -7.01
CA LEU A 60 -2.46 -13.88 -8.46
C LEU A 60 -1.90 -12.67 -9.21
N GLY A 61 -0.70 -12.80 -9.76
CA GLY A 61 -0.11 -11.80 -10.66
C GLY A 61 -0.71 -11.90 -12.06
N MET A 62 -1.10 -10.76 -12.68
CA MET A 62 -1.57 -10.76 -14.07
C MET A 62 -0.49 -11.32 -15.01
N PHE A 63 0.76 -10.90 -14.83
CA PHE A 63 1.87 -11.40 -15.64
C PHE A 63 2.16 -12.87 -15.34
N ASP A 64 2.18 -13.29 -14.06
CA ASP A 64 2.37 -14.68 -13.69
C ASP A 64 1.31 -15.61 -14.32
N TYR A 65 0.04 -15.16 -14.35
CA TYR A 65 -1.05 -15.90 -14.97
C TYR A 65 -0.79 -16.17 -16.45
N PHE A 66 -0.43 -15.15 -17.23
CA PHE A 66 -0.16 -15.35 -18.65
C PHE A 66 1.19 -16.03 -18.93
N GLN A 67 2.17 -15.85 -18.05
CA GLN A 67 3.46 -16.53 -18.10
C GLN A 67 3.39 -18.00 -17.65
N GLU A 68 2.24 -18.50 -17.19
CA GLU A 68 2.07 -19.81 -16.55
C GLU A 68 3.02 -20.01 -15.36
N ALA A 69 3.26 -18.93 -14.62
CA ALA A 69 4.27 -18.83 -13.57
C ALA A 69 3.69 -18.69 -12.14
N GLU A 70 2.40 -19.00 -11.94
CA GLU A 70 1.73 -18.85 -10.64
C GLU A 70 2.37 -19.70 -9.53
N HIS A 71 2.90 -20.87 -9.87
CA HIS A 71 3.44 -21.87 -8.92
C HIS A 71 4.82 -22.41 -9.34
N VAL A 72 5.73 -21.54 -9.75
CA VAL A 72 7.09 -21.93 -10.10
C VAL A 72 7.91 -22.18 -8.83
N PRO A 73 8.52 -23.37 -8.66
CA PRO A 73 9.41 -23.61 -7.53
C PRO A 73 10.65 -22.71 -7.58
N ALA A 74 11.01 -22.12 -6.45
CA ALA A 74 12.20 -21.30 -6.38
C ALA A 74 13.49 -22.12 -6.59
N LYS A 75 14.35 -21.60 -7.48
CA LYS A 75 15.70 -22.14 -7.75
C LYS A 75 16.70 -20.99 -7.66
N ASN A 76 17.79 -21.19 -6.94
CA ASN A 76 18.87 -20.22 -6.96
C ASN A 76 19.58 -20.26 -8.33
N LEU A 77 19.45 -19.19 -9.08
CA LEU A 77 20.10 -19.01 -10.38
C LEU A 77 21.40 -18.22 -10.19
N THR A 78 22.53 -18.80 -10.56
CA THR A 78 23.84 -18.15 -10.46
C THR A 78 24.39 -17.80 -11.85
N VAL A 79 25.46 -17.03 -11.91
CA VAL A 79 26.12 -16.68 -13.17
C VAL A 79 26.61 -17.93 -13.93
N GLU A 80 26.85 -19.04 -13.25
CA GLU A 80 27.29 -20.30 -13.86
C GLU A 80 26.15 -21.00 -14.63
N ASP A 81 24.91 -20.73 -14.28
CA ASP A 81 23.72 -21.33 -14.92
C ASP A 81 23.31 -20.59 -16.22
N ILE A 82 23.98 -19.46 -16.56
CA ILE A 82 23.59 -18.63 -17.69
C ILE A 82 24.43 -19.00 -18.92
N ASP A 83 23.74 -19.37 -20.00
CA ASP A 83 24.34 -19.52 -21.33
C ASP A 83 24.33 -18.17 -22.06
N PHE A 84 25.50 -17.66 -22.38
CA PHE A 84 25.67 -16.40 -23.13
C PHE A 84 25.74 -16.61 -24.65
N GLY A 85 25.70 -17.86 -25.13
CA GLY A 85 25.87 -18.20 -26.55
C GLY A 85 27.29 -17.95 -27.10
N VAL A 86 28.28 -17.79 -26.22
CA VAL A 86 29.68 -17.55 -26.53
C VAL A 86 30.55 -18.55 -25.79
N GLU A 87 31.39 -19.30 -26.53
CA GLU A 87 32.34 -20.26 -25.94
C GLU A 87 33.51 -19.57 -25.24
N ASN A 88 34.13 -20.26 -24.29
CA ASN A 88 35.37 -19.83 -23.61
C ASN A 88 35.28 -18.44 -22.95
N THR A 89 34.18 -18.14 -22.26
CA THR A 89 34.03 -16.90 -21.52
C THR A 89 34.79 -16.91 -20.20
N THR A 90 35.34 -15.76 -19.81
CA THR A 90 35.90 -15.50 -18.48
C THR A 90 34.98 -14.65 -17.66
N ARG A 91 34.88 -14.92 -16.35
CA ARG A 91 34.02 -14.21 -15.41
C ARG A 91 34.87 -13.50 -14.36
N VAL A 92 34.70 -12.18 -14.23
CA VAL A 92 35.38 -11.35 -13.24
C VAL A 92 34.37 -10.70 -12.35
N GLU A 93 34.43 -10.96 -11.05
CA GLU A 93 33.52 -10.39 -10.08
C GLU A 93 33.93 -8.95 -9.71
N GLU A 94 33.00 -8.01 -9.81
CA GLU A 94 33.07 -6.66 -9.24
C GLU A 94 32.16 -6.60 -7.99
N THR A 95 32.71 -7.01 -6.84
CA THR A 95 31.97 -7.16 -5.59
C THR A 95 31.39 -5.83 -5.08
N ASP A 96 32.10 -4.71 -5.30
CA ASP A 96 31.64 -3.36 -4.96
C ASP A 96 30.41 -2.90 -5.75
N LYS A 97 30.13 -3.56 -6.88
CA LYS A 97 28.98 -3.28 -7.76
C LYS A 97 27.95 -4.43 -7.80
N ASN A 98 28.15 -5.47 -7.02
CA ASN A 98 27.29 -6.66 -6.98
C ASN A 98 27.05 -7.26 -8.38
N ARG A 99 28.13 -7.44 -9.17
CA ARG A 99 28.01 -7.98 -10.52
C ARG A 99 29.23 -8.77 -10.97
N PHE A 100 29.03 -9.58 -12.01
CA PHE A 100 30.12 -10.20 -12.79
C PHE A 100 30.25 -9.53 -14.15
N LEU A 101 31.49 -9.34 -14.60
CA LEU A 101 31.82 -9.03 -16.00
C LEU A 101 32.11 -10.34 -16.70
N VAL A 102 31.43 -10.60 -17.80
CA VAL A 102 31.64 -11.79 -18.64
C VAL A 102 32.33 -11.34 -19.93
N ASN A 103 33.54 -11.81 -20.16
CA ASN A 103 34.34 -11.42 -21.33
C ASN A 103 34.58 -12.64 -22.23
N SER A 104 34.64 -12.41 -23.55
CA SER A 104 35.05 -13.41 -24.51
C SER A 104 36.55 -13.75 -24.36
N GLU A 105 37.03 -14.77 -25.06
CA GLU A 105 38.42 -15.17 -25.11
C GLU A 105 39.33 -14.02 -25.58
N GLN A 106 38.82 -13.12 -26.45
CA GLN A 106 39.54 -11.94 -26.92
C GLN A 106 39.47 -10.73 -25.94
N GLY A 107 38.88 -10.92 -24.76
CA GLY A 107 38.75 -9.88 -23.74
C GLY A 107 37.65 -8.83 -24.02
N LYS A 108 36.77 -9.07 -25.01
CA LYS A 108 35.60 -8.19 -25.24
C LYS A 108 34.50 -8.47 -24.23
N LEU A 109 33.87 -7.42 -23.72
CA LEU A 109 32.72 -7.53 -22.81
C LEU A 109 31.51 -8.16 -23.56
N VAL A 110 31.05 -9.29 -23.10
CA VAL A 110 29.86 -10.02 -23.60
C VAL A 110 28.64 -9.65 -22.75
N ALA A 111 28.80 -9.68 -21.42
CA ALA A 111 27.69 -9.41 -20.51
C ALA A 111 28.16 -8.80 -19.18
N ARG A 112 27.23 -8.08 -18.53
CA ARG A 112 27.27 -7.79 -17.09
C ARG A 112 26.13 -8.54 -16.43
N VAL A 113 26.43 -9.34 -15.40
CA VAL A 113 25.45 -10.11 -14.66
C VAL A 113 25.31 -9.53 -13.28
N ASN A 114 24.20 -8.86 -13.02
CA ASN A 114 23.89 -8.26 -11.73
C ASN A 114 23.27 -9.32 -10.81
N TYR A 115 23.67 -9.34 -9.55
CA TYR A 115 23.18 -10.30 -8.55
C TYR A 115 22.75 -9.62 -7.25
N ASP A 116 21.89 -10.31 -6.47
CA ASP A 116 21.56 -9.91 -5.11
C ASP A 116 22.63 -10.45 -4.14
N PRO A 117 23.39 -9.58 -3.44
CA PRO A 117 24.43 -10.03 -2.52
C PRO A 117 23.86 -10.71 -1.26
N ASN A 118 22.59 -10.49 -0.93
CA ASN A 118 21.93 -11.08 0.22
C ASN A 118 21.29 -12.45 -0.06
N GLU A 119 21.17 -12.83 -1.33
CA GLU A 119 20.50 -14.04 -1.80
C GLU A 119 21.49 -15.01 -2.48
N ASN A 120 22.61 -15.31 -1.82
CA ASN A 120 23.63 -16.21 -2.34
C ASN A 120 24.03 -15.92 -3.80
N LYS A 121 24.21 -14.64 -4.13
CA LYS A 121 24.53 -14.13 -5.48
C LYS A 121 23.53 -14.59 -6.56
N GLN A 122 22.26 -14.68 -6.20
CA GLN A 122 21.20 -14.96 -7.17
C GLN A 122 21.15 -13.88 -8.24
N VAL A 123 21.12 -14.30 -9.50
CA VAL A 123 21.09 -13.38 -10.63
C VAL A 123 19.78 -12.59 -10.67
N VAL A 124 19.92 -11.26 -10.79
CA VAL A 124 18.83 -10.28 -10.91
C VAL A 124 18.57 -9.94 -12.36
N SER A 125 19.64 -9.65 -13.10
CA SER A 125 19.57 -9.27 -14.51
C SER A 125 20.88 -9.55 -15.23
N THR A 126 20.80 -9.70 -16.55
CA THR A 126 21.95 -9.83 -17.45
C THR A 126 21.85 -8.77 -18.53
N GLU A 127 22.81 -7.86 -18.56
CA GLU A 127 23.01 -6.87 -19.62
C GLU A 127 23.90 -7.48 -20.70
N LEU A 128 23.45 -7.52 -21.95
CA LEU A 128 24.16 -8.11 -23.09
C LEU A 128 24.66 -7.03 -24.05
N PHE A 129 25.92 -7.17 -24.48
CA PHE A 129 26.61 -6.20 -25.31
C PHE A 129 26.97 -6.80 -26.67
N ASP A 130 26.88 -5.97 -27.72
CA ASP A 130 27.34 -6.33 -29.08
C ASP A 130 28.88 -6.25 -29.20
N GLU A 131 29.40 -6.60 -30.37
CA GLU A 131 30.84 -6.57 -30.64
C GLU A 131 31.48 -5.18 -30.54
N TYR A 132 30.69 -4.11 -30.58
CA TYR A 132 31.12 -2.71 -30.44
C TYR A 132 30.96 -2.18 -29.00
N GLY A 133 30.44 -2.99 -28.08
CA GLY A 133 30.21 -2.61 -26.69
C GLY A 133 28.92 -1.85 -26.45
N ASN A 134 27.98 -1.88 -27.39
CA ASN A 134 26.66 -1.28 -27.20
C ASN A 134 25.72 -2.27 -26.43
N LEU A 135 24.99 -1.76 -25.45
CA LEU A 135 23.93 -2.51 -24.79
C LEU A 135 22.77 -2.71 -25.78
N TYR A 136 22.42 -3.96 -26.06
CA TYR A 136 21.31 -4.25 -26.96
C TYR A 136 20.15 -4.99 -26.31
N ARG A 137 20.42 -5.67 -25.16
CA ARG A 137 19.40 -6.48 -24.47
C ARG A 137 19.68 -6.56 -22.98
N VAL A 138 18.62 -6.53 -22.18
CA VAL A 138 18.67 -6.86 -20.75
C VAL A 138 17.66 -7.96 -20.46
N ASP A 139 18.13 -9.05 -19.86
CA ASP A 139 17.29 -10.13 -19.35
C ASP A 139 17.06 -9.91 -17.85
N HIS A 140 15.81 -9.92 -17.42
CA HIS A 140 15.44 -9.85 -16.01
C HIS A 140 14.96 -11.22 -15.54
N TYR A 141 15.41 -11.63 -14.38
CA TYR A 141 15.07 -12.91 -13.78
C TYR A 141 14.13 -12.71 -12.60
N ASP A 142 13.07 -13.50 -12.56
CA ASP A 142 12.19 -13.60 -11.39
C ASP A 142 12.98 -14.08 -10.17
N SER A 143 12.58 -13.70 -8.97
CA SER A 143 13.21 -14.15 -7.72
C SER A 143 13.17 -15.68 -7.53
N ARG A 144 12.32 -16.38 -8.28
CA ARG A 144 12.26 -17.84 -8.33
C ARG A 144 13.25 -18.47 -9.33
N GLY A 145 14.08 -17.67 -10.02
CA GLY A 145 15.23 -18.14 -10.80
C GLY A 145 14.93 -18.51 -12.26
N PHE A 146 13.91 -17.96 -12.88
CA PHE A 146 13.67 -18.08 -14.32
C PHE A 146 13.71 -16.70 -15.02
N ARG A 147 14.06 -16.69 -16.31
CA ARG A 147 14.05 -15.47 -17.10
C ARG A 147 12.60 -15.07 -17.41
N SER A 148 12.16 -13.97 -16.81
CA SER A 148 10.76 -13.54 -16.84
C SER A 148 10.51 -12.41 -17.84
N LEU A 149 11.47 -11.48 -18.03
CA LEU A 149 11.31 -10.32 -18.90
C LEU A 149 12.60 -10.07 -19.71
N ILE A 150 12.44 -9.81 -20.99
CA ILE A 150 13.50 -9.31 -21.88
C ILE A 150 13.19 -7.86 -22.27
N GLN A 151 14.18 -7.00 -22.15
CA GLN A 151 14.14 -5.63 -22.66
C GLN A 151 15.14 -5.48 -23.81
N TRP A 152 14.65 -5.06 -24.98
CA TRP A 152 15.48 -4.75 -26.14
C TRP A 152 15.75 -3.26 -26.22
N TYR A 153 17.01 -2.91 -26.36
CA TYR A 153 17.47 -1.53 -26.34
C TYR A 153 17.70 -0.99 -27.76
N THR A 154 17.36 0.27 -27.94
CA THR A 154 17.67 1.06 -29.14
C THR A 154 19.08 1.61 -29.09
N PRO A 155 19.67 2.04 -30.23
CA PRO A 155 21.02 2.60 -30.26
C PRO A 155 21.25 3.82 -29.36
N ASP A 156 20.19 4.53 -28.96
CA ASP A 156 20.23 5.65 -28.01
C ASP A 156 20.02 5.20 -26.55
N ASN A 157 20.22 3.91 -26.25
CA ASN A 157 20.12 3.29 -24.93
C ASN A 157 18.75 3.47 -24.26
N LYS A 158 17.68 3.39 -25.03
CA LYS A 158 16.31 3.37 -24.52
C LYS A 158 15.66 2.02 -24.78
N ILE A 159 14.71 1.66 -23.93
CA ILE A 159 13.94 0.43 -24.10
C ILE A 159 13.03 0.60 -25.33
N GLY A 160 13.25 -0.21 -26.36
CA GLY A 160 12.47 -0.22 -27.59
C GLY A 160 11.25 -1.12 -27.49
N ASN A 161 11.44 -2.35 -27.01
CA ASN A 161 10.34 -3.28 -26.73
C ASN A 161 10.66 -4.16 -25.53
N GLU A 162 9.63 -4.79 -24.98
CA GLU A 162 9.71 -5.70 -23.85
C GLU A 162 8.94 -6.97 -24.16
N GLU A 163 9.44 -8.09 -23.66
CA GLU A 163 8.85 -9.42 -23.85
C GLU A 163 8.83 -10.17 -22.52
N TRP A 164 7.65 -10.61 -22.10
CA TRP A 164 7.48 -11.48 -20.92
C TRP A 164 7.36 -12.94 -21.36
N LEU A 165 8.06 -13.82 -20.63
CA LEU A 165 8.25 -15.21 -21.03
C LEU A 165 7.68 -16.17 -19.99
N THR A 166 7.25 -17.35 -20.46
CA THR A 166 7.01 -18.47 -19.56
C THR A 166 8.34 -18.95 -18.93
N PRO A 167 8.30 -19.74 -17.86
CA PRO A 167 9.51 -20.34 -17.27
C PRO A 167 10.36 -21.14 -18.27
N GLU A 168 9.74 -21.72 -19.32
CA GLU A 168 10.40 -22.44 -20.42
C GLU A 168 10.99 -21.50 -21.49
N GLY A 169 10.77 -20.18 -21.37
CA GLY A 169 11.34 -19.20 -22.26
C GLY A 169 10.49 -18.84 -23.49
N LYS A 170 9.21 -19.21 -23.54
CA LYS A 170 8.30 -18.82 -24.61
C LYS A 170 7.75 -17.40 -24.32
N THR A 171 7.86 -16.49 -25.29
CA THR A 171 7.27 -15.15 -25.18
C THR A 171 5.74 -15.24 -25.25
N VAL A 172 5.07 -14.62 -24.27
CA VAL A 172 3.59 -14.60 -24.18
C VAL A 172 3.02 -13.20 -24.17
N ILE A 173 3.76 -12.20 -23.67
CA ILE A 173 3.37 -10.78 -23.74
C ILE A 173 4.49 -10.00 -24.42
N ARG A 174 4.13 -9.03 -25.24
CA ARG A 174 5.04 -8.03 -25.83
C ARG A 174 4.44 -6.65 -25.74
N THR A 175 5.30 -5.64 -25.61
CA THR A 175 4.91 -4.25 -25.76
C THR A 175 6.03 -3.45 -26.40
N PHE A 176 5.68 -2.30 -26.96
CA PHE A 176 6.60 -1.42 -27.65
C PHE A 176 6.65 -0.07 -26.97
N ASN A 177 7.81 0.56 -26.97
CA ASN A 177 7.98 1.93 -26.53
C ASN A 177 8.22 2.83 -27.74
N LYS A 178 7.51 3.94 -27.81
CA LYS A 178 7.72 4.99 -28.80
C LYS A 178 7.51 6.37 -28.20
N PHE A 179 7.98 7.39 -28.87
CA PHE A 179 7.76 8.77 -28.45
C PHE A 179 6.33 9.20 -28.81
N ASP A 180 5.65 9.80 -27.85
CA ASP A 180 4.39 10.52 -28.08
C ASP A 180 4.66 11.91 -28.71
N ILE A 181 3.60 12.67 -28.94
CA ILE A 181 3.67 14.03 -29.51
C ILE A 181 4.43 15.03 -28.64
N HIS A 182 4.66 14.72 -27.38
CA HIS A 182 5.43 15.53 -26.42
C HIS A 182 6.86 15.02 -26.23
N HIS A 183 7.34 14.13 -27.13
CA HIS A 183 8.64 13.46 -27.03
C HIS A 183 8.85 12.67 -25.72
N LYS A 184 7.79 12.23 -25.07
CA LYS A 184 7.84 11.34 -23.92
C LYS A 184 7.78 9.90 -24.42
N LEU A 185 8.69 9.06 -23.92
CA LEU A 185 8.67 7.62 -24.20
C LEU A 185 7.49 6.98 -23.48
N VAL A 186 6.60 6.35 -24.23
CA VAL A 186 5.38 5.69 -23.73
C VAL A 186 5.30 4.27 -24.23
N LYS A 187 4.78 3.37 -23.39
CA LYS A 187 4.44 2.00 -23.80
C LYS A 187 3.17 2.02 -24.61
N THR A 188 3.15 1.26 -25.69
CA THR A 188 2.01 1.14 -26.59
C THR A 188 1.96 -0.22 -27.26
N GLY A 189 0.77 -0.68 -27.64
CA GLY A 189 0.60 -1.90 -28.39
C GLY A 189 0.97 -3.15 -27.59
N TRP A 190 0.13 -3.52 -26.67
CA TRP A 190 0.27 -4.76 -25.90
C TRP A 190 -0.21 -5.94 -26.75
N TRP A 191 0.66 -6.90 -26.98
CA TRP A 191 0.37 -8.15 -27.68
C TRP A 191 0.43 -9.30 -26.67
N LEU A 192 -0.59 -10.15 -26.67
CA LEU A 192 -0.72 -11.32 -25.82
C LEU A 192 -0.94 -12.57 -26.67
N GLN A 193 -0.19 -13.64 -26.40
CA GLN A 193 -0.48 -14.97 -26.89
C GLN A 193 -0.87 -15.86 -25.72
N GLU A 194 -2.10 -16.30 -25.71
CA GLU A 194 -2.60 -17.22 -24.67
C GLU A 194 -2.13 -18.65 -24.87
N LYS A 195 -2.31 -19.47 -23.81
CA LYS A 195 -1.94 -20.89 -23.81
C LYS A 195 -2.61 -21.71 -24.93
N ASN A 196 -3.86 -21.37 -25.27
CA ASN A 196 -4.61 -22.00 -26.35
C ASN A 196 -4.14 -21.58 -27.76
N GLY A 197 -3.18 -20.65 -27.86
CA GLY A 197 -2.63 -20.12 -29.09
C GLY A 197 -3.39 -18.88 -29.64
N GLU A 198 -4.47 -18.45 -29.00
CA GLU A 198 -5.15 -17.22 -29.36
C GLU A 198 -4.26 -16.00 -29.16
N VAL A 199 -4.37 -15.04 -30.06
CA VAL A 199 -3.60 -13.80 -30.04
C VAL A 199 -4.54 -12.62 -29.89
N HIS A 200 -4.23 -11.76 -28.92
CA HIS A 200 -4.96 -10.52 -28.64
C HIS A 200 -4.02 -9.32 -28.70
N THR A 201 -4.56 -8.16 -29.03
CA THR A 201 -3.83 -6.88 -29.00
C THR A 201 -4.63 -5.84 -28.26
N PHE A 202 -3.94 -5.02 -27.47
CA PHE A 202 -4.53 -3.97 -26.65
C PHE A 202 -3.73 -2.69 -26.81
N ASP A 203 -4.38 -1.53 -26.72
CA ASP A 203 -3.70 -0.25 -26.78
C ASP A 203 -3.03 0.11 -25.46
N THR A 204 -3.62 -0.31 -24.33
CA THR A 204 -3.19 0.04 -22.97
C THR A 204 -3.04 -1.20 -22.09
N ILE A 205 -2.29 -1.04 -20.97
CA ILE A 205 -2.22 -2.07 -19.93
C ILE A 205 -3.57 -2.28 -19.24
N ASP A 206 -4.43 -1.25 -19.20
CA ASP A 206 -5.74 -1.33 -18.57
C ASP A 206 -6.69 -2.23 -19.38
N GLU A 207 -6.61 -2.20 -20.71
CA GLU A 207 -7.34 -3.13 -21.57
C GLU A 207 -6.84 -4.57 -21.45
N LEU A 208 -5.51 -4.77 -21.34
CA LEU A 208 -4.93 -6.07 -21.04
C LEU A 208 -5.40 -6.57 -19.67
N PHE A 209 -5.46 -5.69 -18.68
CA PHE A 209 -5.94 -6.03 -17.35
C PHE A 209 -7.45 -6.34 -17.33
N GLU A 210 -8.26 -5.59 -18.04
CA GLU A 210 -9.69 -5.92 -18.24
C GLU A 210 -9.87 -7.31 -18.87
N HIS A 211 -9.07 -7.63 -19.89
CA HIS A 211 -9.06 -8.97 -20.50
C HIS A 211 -8.70 -10.05 -19.48
N PHE A 212 -7.64 -9.84 -18.68
CA PHE A 212 -7.26 -10.75 -17.60
C PHE A 212 -8.38 -10.97 -16.59
N LEU A 213 -9.02 -9.89 -16.10
CA LEU A 213 -10.13 -9.99 -15.16
C LEU A 213 -11.32 -10.76 -15.76
N ASN A 214 -11.64 -10.54 -17.05
CA ASN A 214 -12.66 -11.31 -17.74
C ASN A 214 -12.29 -12.80 -17.88
N ARG A 215 -10.99 -13.13 -18.09
CA ARG A 215 -10.52 -14.52 -18.14
C ARG A 215 -10.70 -15.25 -16.82
N ILE A 216 -10.28 -14.65 -15.71
CA ILE A 216 -10.48 -15.26 -14.38
C ILE A 216 -11.95 -15.30 -13.95
N ASN A 217 -12.81 -14.50 -14.59
CA ASN A 217 -14.25 -14.46 -14.36
C ASN A 217 -15.08 -15.31 -15.34
N GLU A 218 -14.50 -16.09 -16.22
CA GLU A 218 -15.23 -16.87 -17.23
C GLU A 218 -16.36 -17.76 -16.67
N LYS A 219 -16.18 -18.28 -15.45
CA LYS A 219 -17.20 -19.08 -14.75
C LYS A 219 -18.24 -18.23 -14.02
N GLY A 220 -18.09 -16.90 -14.02
CA GLY A 220 -18.90 -15.97 -13.25
C GLY A 220 -18.74 -16.12 -11.73
N ASN A 221 -19.59 -15.41 -10.98
CA ASN A 221 -19.68 -15.51 -9.50
C ASN A 221 -18.43 -15.02 -8.73
N ASN A 222 -17.62 -14.15 -9.32
CA ASN A 222 -16.51 -13.51 -8.62
C ASN A 222 -16.88 -12.13 -8.11
N ILE A 223 -16.28 -11.77 -6.97
CA ILE A 223 -16.34 -10.45 -6.35
C ILE A 223 -14.97 -9.80 -6.51
N PHE A 224 -14.92 -8.62 -7.11
CA PHE A 224 -13.69 -7.84 -7.30
C PHE A 224 -13.75 -6.59 -6.44
N VAL A 225 -12.81 -6.43 -5.51
CA VAL A 225 -12.67 -5.27 -4.64
C VAL A 225 -11.45 -4.46 -5.10
N LEU A 226 -11.70 -3.23 -5.53
CA LEU A 226 -10.66 -2.32 -6.02
C LEU A 226 -10.20 -1.40 -4.89
N ASP A 227 -8.97 -1.62 -4.42
CA ASP A 227 -8.35 -0.82 -3.35
C ASP A 227 -7.62 0.44 -3.88
N ARG A 228 -7.29 0.46 -5.17
CA ARG A 228 -6.56 1.55 -5.82
C ARG A 228 -7.32 2.02 -7.06
N SER A 229 -8.17 3.03 -6.92
CA SER A 229 -9.05 3.53 -7.99
C SER A 229 -8.34 3.71 -9.33
N LEU A 230 -7.28 4.54 -9.38
CA LEU A 230 -6.52 4.80 -10.61
C LEU A 230 -5.92 3.56 -11.30
N LEU A 231 -5.90 2.41 -10.60
CA LEU A 231 -5.34 1.19 -11.14
C LEU A 231 -6.24 0.53 -12.18
N ALA A 232 -7.55 0.46 -11.89
CA ALA A 232 -8.45 -0.41 -12.65
C ALA A 232 -9.92 0.04 -12.61
N ASP A 233 -10.21 1.28 -12.24
CA ASP A 233 -11.59 1.77 -12.17
C ASP A 233 -12.31 1.64 -13.52
N GLY A 234 -11.68 2.05 -14.62
CA GLY A 234 -12.22 1.87 -15.95
C GLY A 234 -12.34 0.41 -16.40
N ALA A 235 -11.45 -0.47 -15.96
CA ALA A 235 -11.54 -1.90 -16.28
C ALA A 235 -12.72 -2.57 -15.53
N LEU A 236 -12.89 -2.27 -14.23
CA LEU A 236 -13.96 -2.86 -13.43
C LEU A 236 -15.36 -2.48 -13.90
N THR A 237 -15.55 -1.23 -14.34
CA THR A 237 -16.86 -0.75 -14.83
C THR A 237 -17.28 -1.40 -16.16
N ARG A 238 -16.34 -2.01 -16.90
CA ARG A 238 -16.60 -2.66 -18.20
C ARG A 238 -16.56 -4.20 -18.15
N LEU A 239 -16.40 -4.81 -16.98
CA LEU A 239 -16.36 -6.27 -16.87
C LEU A 239 -17.65 -6.93 -17.34
N LYS A 240 -17.49 -8.09 -17.99
CA LYS A 240 -18.62 -8.91 -18.42
C LYS A 240 -19.39 -9.48 -17.23
N LYS A 241 -20.70 -9.39 -17.29
CA LYS A 241 -21.58 -9.96 -16.26
C LYS A 241 -21.76 -11.48 -16.47
N PRO A 242 -22.02 -12.28 -15.41
CA PRO A 242 -22.23 -11.83 -14.03
C PRO A 242 -20.92 -11.53 -13.29
N THR A 243 -20.85 -10.39 -12.65
CA THR A 243 -19.69 -9.91 -11.88
C THR A 243 -20.15 -8.97 -10.79
N TYR A 244 -19.60 -9.08 -9.58
CA TYR A 244 -19.84 -8.12 -8.51
C TYR A 244 -18.59 -7.27 -8.29
N THR A 245 -18.69 -5.98 -8.56
CA THR A 245 -17.57 -5.03 -8.47
C THR A 245 -17.75 -4.07 -7.31
N VAL A 246 -16.69 -3.89 -6.52
CA VAL A 246 -16.69 -3.07 -5.31
C VAL A 246 -15.61 -2.02 -5.42
N MET A 247 -15.98 -0.74 -5.34
CA MET A 247 -15.03 0.35 -5.15
C MET A 247 -14.78 0.58 -3.67
N HIS A 248 -13.53 0.47 -3.20
CA HIS A 248 -13.18 0.68 -1.80
C HIS A 248 -12.41 2.01 -1.64
N LEU A 249 -13.01 2.94 -0.90
CA LEU A 249 -12.43 4.25 -0.64
C LEU A 249 -11.44 4.18 0.54
N HIS A 250 -10.17 4.46 0.26
CA HIS A 250 -9.10 4.48 1.28
C HIS A 250 -8.66 5.89 1.67
N ASN A 251 -9.32 6.91 1.15
CA ASN A 251 -9.05 8.33 1.48
C ASN A 251 -10.34 9.12 1.29
N SER A 252 -10.30 10.42 1.68
CA SER A 252 -11.40 11.34 1.42
C SER A 252 -11.74 11.37 -0.09
N GLN A 253 -13.03 11.32 -0.42
CA GLN A 253 -13.57 11.53 -1.77
C GLN A 253 -13.43 12.99 -2.23
N ALA A 254 -13.18 13.91 -1.30
CA ALA A 254 -13.02 15.33 -1.54
C ALA A 254 -11.55 15.75 -1.53
N GLY A 255 -11.19 16.73 -2.33
CA GLY A 255 -9.84 17.32 -2.35
C GLY A 255 -9.55 18.17 -1.12
N ASP A 256 -10.59 18.73 -0.49
CA ASP A 256 -10.53 19.31 0.85
C ASP A 256 -11.43 18.51 1.80
N ALA A 257 -10.82 17.80 2.74
CA ALA A 257 -11.54 17.00 3.72
C ALA A 257 -12.34 17.86 4.73
N GLN A 258 -12.09 19.17 4.82
CA GLN A 258 -12.86 20.09 5.66
C GLN A 258 -14.14 20.59 4.97
N ASP A 259 -14.25 20.45 3.64
CA ASP A 259 -15.46 20.72 2.86
C ASP A 259 -15.77 19.52 1.95
N PRO A 260 -16.24 18.38 2.52
CA PRO A 260 -16.42 17.13 1.78
C PRO A 260 -17.53 17.18 0.74
N LEU A 261 -18.49 18.11 0.89
CA LEU A 261 -19.67 18.18 0.03
C LEU A 261 -19.47 19.11 -1.19
N HIS A 262 -18.65 20.18 -1.06
CA HIS A 262 -18.60 21.23 -2.09
C HIS A 262 -17.20 21.41 -2.71
N SER A 263 -16.12 21.00 -2.03
CA SER A 263 -14.77 21.12 -2.60
C SER A 263 -14.61 20.27 -3.86
N ILE A 264 -13.51 20.48 -4.60
CA ILE A 264 -13.19 19.63 -5.76
C ILE A 264 -13.11 18.16 -5.36
N VAL A 265 -13.40 17.27 -6.28
CA VAL A 265 -13.24 15.81 -6.08
C VAL A 265 -11.76 15.48 -5.92
N ASN A 266 -11.43 14.50 -5.09
CA ASN A 266 -10.08 13.98 -4.97
C ASN A 266 -9.68 13.31 -6.30
N ASN A 267 -8.58 13.76 -6.90
CA ASN A 267 -8.10 13.30 -8.21
C ASN A 267 -7.92 11.77 -8.28
N ASN A 268 -7.63 11.12 -7.16
CA ASN A 268 -7.50 9.66 -7.12
C ASN A 268 -8.81 8.92 -7.35
N TYR A 269 -9.96 9.58 -7.19
CA TYR A 269 -11.29 8.98 -7.29
C TYR A 269 -12.17 9.65 -8.35
N GLU A 270 -11.63 10.55 -9.18
CA GLU A 270 -12.41 11.34 -10.12
C GLU A 270 -13.25 10.46 -11.06
N TYR A 271 -12.63 9.46 -11.70
CA TYR A 271 -13.34 8.54 -12.56
C TYR A 271 -14.34 7.67 -11.80
N ALA A 272 -13.92 7.07 -10.68
CA ALA A 272 -14.77 6.18 -9.90
C ALA A 272 -16.01 6.89 -9.36
N LEU A 273 -15.85 8.12 -8.84
CA LEU A 273 -16.95 8.91 -8.29
C LEU A 273 -17.91 9.43 -9.38
N ALA A 274 -17.40 9.70 -10.58
CA ALA A 274 -18.24 10.05 -11.73
C ALA A 274 -19.05 8.84 -12.27
N ASN A 275 -18.61 7.61 -11.97
CA ASN A 275 -19.18 6.36 -12.48
C ASN A 275 -19.62 5.41 -11.34
N LEU A 276 -20.04 5.95 -10.19
CA LEU A 276 -20.42 5.12 -9.04
C LEU A 276 -21.52 4.10 -9.36
N ASP A 277 -22.44 4.44 -10.25
CA ASP A 277 -23.58 3.59 -10.65
C ASP A 277 -23.17 2.37 -11.49
N GLU A 278 -21.94 2.34 -12.00
CA GLU A 278 -21.38 1.20 -12.73
C GLU A 278 -20.76 0.13 -11.82
N TYR A 279 -20.55 0.47 -10.55
CA TYR A 279 -20.14 -0.50 -9.52
C TYR A 279 -21.36 -1.17 -8.89
N SER A 280 -21.19 -2.42 -8.46
CA SER A 280 -22.22 -3.13 -7.70
C SER A 280 -22.34 -2.58 -6.28
N ALA A 281 -21.21 -2.20 -5.68
CA ALA A 281 -21.15 -1.62 -4.35
C ALA A 281 -19.98 -0.64 -4.20
N VAL A 282 -20.11 0.22 -3.19
CA VAL A 282 -19.03 1.11 -2.73
C VAL A 282 -18.83 0.91 -1.24
N VAL A 283 -17.58 0.79 -0.82
CA VAL A 283 -17.18 0.67 0.58
C VAL A 283 -16.46 1.94 1.01
N SER A 284 -16.85 2.52 2.13
CA SER A 284 -16.13 3.56 2.85
C SER A 284 -15.78 3.09 4.26
N ALA A 285 -14.77 3.72 4.86
CA ALA A 285 -14.20 3.26 6.12
C ALA A 285 -15.00 3.71 7.35
N THR A 286 -15.80 4.77 7.23
CA THR A 286 -16.56 5.37 8.35
C THR A 286 -17.98 5.70 7.93
N GLN A 287 -18.91 5.74 8.89
CA GLN A 287 -20.29 6.11 8.63
C GLN A 287 -20.39 7.54 8.08
N ARG A 288 -19.60 8.46 8.63
CA ARG A 288 -19.57 9.86 8.16
C ARG A 288 -19.18 9.96 6.69
N GLN A 289 -18.18 9.19 6.25
CA GLN A 289 -17.80 9.16 4.82
C GLN A 289 -18.92 8.57 3.96
N THR A 290 -19.57 7.51 4.43
CA THR A 290 -20.74 6.91 3.75
C THR A 290 -21.83 7.96 3.54
N ASP A 291 -22.19 8.68 4.60
CA ASP A 291 -23.25 9.70 4.57
C ASP A 291 -22.90 10.84 3.60
N ASP A 292 -21.67 11.37 3.67
CA ASP A 292 -21.19 12.44 2.79
C ASP A 292 -21.17 12.01 1.31
N VAL A 293 -20.77 10.76 1.02
CA VAL A 293 -20.80 10.23 -0.35
C VAL A 293 -22.23 10.09 -0.85
N ILE A 294 -23.15 9.59 -0.03
CA ILE A 294 -24.57 9.48 -0.37
C ILE A 294 -25.16 10.87 -0.63
N GLU A 295 -24.92 11.83 0.26
CA GLU A 295 -25.45 13.20 0.14
C GLU A 295 -24.97 13.88 -1.14
N ARG A 296 -23.66 13.78 -1.41
CA ARG A 296 -23.02 14.49 -2.52
C ARG A 296 -23.29 13.85 -3.89
N PHE A 297 -23.16 12.52 -4.00
CA PHE A 297 -23.17 11.81 -5.28
C PHE A 297 -24.46 11.05 -5.55
N LYS A 298 -25.25 10.74 -4.53
CA LYS A 298 -26.53 10.01 -4.61
C LYS A 298 -26.44 8.72 -5.42
N PRO A 299 -25.44 7.84 -5.14
CA PRO A 299 -25.20 6.65 -5.91
C PRO A 299 -26.39 5.67 -5.84
N LYS A 300 -26.63 4.94 -6.97
CA LYS A 300 -27.51 3.76 -6.98
C LYS A 300 -26.80 2.52 -6.48
N ALA A 301 -25.47 2.48 -6.61
CA ALA A 301 -24.64 1.44 -6.04
C ALA A 301 -24.87 1.32 -4.52
N LYS A 302 -24.92 0.09 -4.01
CA LYS A 302 -25.11 -0.13 -2.57
C LYS A 302 -23.89 0.35 -1.78
N MET A 303 -24.14 1.16 -0.76
CA MET A 303 -23.09 1.69 0.12
C MET A 303 -22.90 0.81 1.34
N TYR A 304 -21.65 0.55 1.71
CA TYR A 304 -21.29 -0.17 2.93
C TYR A 304 -20.28 0.63 3.74
N THR A 305 -20.47 0.65 5.05
CA THR A 305 -19.48 1.17 5.99
C THR A 305 -18.72 0.00 6.59
N ILE A 306 -17.46 -0.17 6.18
CA ILE A 306 -16.59 -1.25 6.66
C ILE A 306 -15.26 -0.65 7.11
N PRO A 307 -14.92 -0.70 8.41
CA PRO A 307 -13.64 -0.21 8.89
C PRO A 307 -12.46 -0.89 8.18
N VAL A 308 -11.49 -0.10 7.79
CA VAL A 308 -10.25 -0.58 7.15
C VAL A 308 -9.36 -1.31 8.16
N GLY A 309 -9.34 -0.81 9.41
CA GLY A 309 -8.53 -1.36 10.48
C GLY A 309 -9.19 -2.53 11.18
N ILE A 310 -8.36 -3.48 11.60
CA ILE A 310 -8.76 -4.65 12.39
C ILE A 310 -7.81 -4.73 13.57
N VAL A 311 -8.37 -4.82 14.77
CA VAL A 311 -7.63 -5.15 16.00
C VAL A 311 -7.76 -6.65 16.22
N ASP A 312 -6.64 -7.34 16.29
CA ASP A 312 -6.61 -8.77 16.48
C ASP A 312 -7.00 -9.19 17.90
N ASN A 313 -7.39 -10.45 18.06
CA ASN A 313 -7.82 -10.98 19.34
C ASN A 313 -6.71 -11.05 20.38
N GLU A 314 -5.44 -11.12 19.97
CA GLU A 314 -4.29 -11.09 20.88
C GLU A 314 -4.20 -9.73 21.54
N THR A 315 -4.26 -8.66 20.78
CA THR A 315 -4.28 -7.27 21.28
C THR A 315 -5.48 -6.98 22.16
N LEU A 316 -6.70 -7.40 21.71
CA LEU A 316 -7.94 -7.16 22.50
C LEU A 316 -7.98 -7.89 23.84
N ASN A 317 -7.33 -9.05 23.96
CA ASN A 317 -7.31 -9.85 25.19
C ASN A 317 -6.00 -9.68 26.00
N ALA A 318 -5.10 -8.80 25.57
CA ALA A 318 -3.89 -8.51 26.31
C ALA A 318 -4.20 -7.80 27.64
N ASP A 319 -3.32 -7.99 28.63
CA ASP A 319 -3.43 -7.29 29.89
C ASP A 319 -3.29 -5.78 29.69
N HIS A 320 -4.22 -5.01 30.20
CA HIS A 320 -4.18 -3.56 30.13
C HIS A 320 -2.98 -2.98 30.90
N ILE A 321 -2.22 -2.14 30.24
CA ILE A 321 -1.07 -1.44 30.85
C ILE A 321 -1.59 -0.19 31.55
N SER A 322 -1.42 -0.12 32.87
CA SER A 322 -1.77 1.10 33.62
C SER A 322 -0.83 2.26 33.31
N GLU A 323 -1.35 3.47 33.35
CA GLU A 323 -0.63 4.68 32.96
C GLU A 323 0.62 4.97 33.77
N ASP A 324 0.68 4.52 35.03
CA ASP A 324 1.87 4.64 35.90
C ASP A 324 3.04 3.73 35.50
N LYS A 325 2.79 2.72 34.66
CA LYS A 325 3.81 1.85 34.06
C LYS A 325 4.35 2.35 32.74
N ARG A 326 3.70 3.32 32.13
CA ARG A 326 4.11 3.96 30.88
C ARG A 326 5.16 5.04 31.15
N THR A 327 5.85 5.48 30.10
CA THR A 327 6.80 6.59 30.20
C THR A 327 6.05 7.90 30.34
N PHE A 328 6.14 8.55 31.50
CA PHE A 328 5.46 9.83 31.71
C PHE A 328 5.89 10.88 30.69
N GLY A 329 4.94 11.60 30.15
CA GLY A 329 5.16 12.66 29.16
C GLY A 329 5.49 12.16 27.75
N LYS A 330 5.43 10.86 27.48
CA LYS A 330 5.73 10.32 26.15
C LYS A 330 4.56 10.52 25.19
N VAL A 331 4.77 11.42 24.22
CA VAL A 331 3.89 11.61 23.06
C VAL A 331 4.51 10.95 21.83
N ILE A 332 3.70 10.26 21.05
CA ILE A 332 4.11 9.67 19.78
C ILE A 332 3.24 10.16 18.62
N ALA A 333 3.80 10.14 17.41
CA ALA A 333 3.06 10.19 16.16
C ALA A 333 3.69 9.18 15.20
N VAL A 334 2.84 8.37 14.57
CA VAL A 334 3.26 7.36 13.59
C VAL A 334 2.65 7.75 12.25
N ALA A 335 3.46 8.32 11.37
CA ALA A 335 3.02 8.83 10.09
C ALA A 335 4.19 9.05 9.14
N ARG A 336 3.93 9.01 7.83
CA ARG A 336 4.85 9.53 6.83
C ARG A 336 5.12 11.02 7.11
N ILE A 337 6.38 11.45 7.06
CA ILE A 337 6.73 12.87 7.23
C ILE A 337 6.46 13.56 5.90
N ALA A 338 5.24 14.08 5.75
CA ALA A 338 4.70 14.63 4.52
C ALA A 338 3.76 15.81 4.80
N TYR A 339 3.55 16.64 3.81
CA TYR A 339 2.77 17.88 3.91
C TYR A 339 1.35 17.67 4.49
N GLU A 340 0.68 16.60 4.09
CA GLU A 340 -0.69 16.31 4.53
C GLU A 340 -0.78 15.91 6.01
N LYS A 341 0.32 15.57 6.66
CA LYS A 341 0.35 15.16 8.09
C LYS A 341 0.50 16.34 9.05
N ARG A 342 0.84 17.53 8.56
CA ARG A 342 0.96 18.77 9.36
C ARG A 342 1.71 18.59 10.69
N LEU A 343 2.79 17.83 10.67
CA LEU A 343 3.58 17.57 11.88
C LEU A 343 4.21 18.86 12.47
N ASP A 344 4.30 19.93 11.69
CA ASP A 344 4.68 21.25 12.17
C ASP A 344 3.69 21.80 13.22
N ASP A 345 2.39 21.56 13.07
CA ASP A 345 1.40 21.93 14.09
C ASP A 345 1.56 21.11 15.37
N LEU A 346 1.84 19.80 15.24
CA LEU A 346 2.10 18.96 16.40
C LEU A 346 3.35 19.43 17.16
N VAL A 347 4.43 19.79 16.46
CA VAL A 347 5.65 20.35 17.06
C VAL A 347 5.35 21.67 17.77
N ARG A 348 4.52 22.55 17.21
CA ARG A 348 4.07 23.81 17.87
C ARG A 348 3.26 23.52 19.13
N ALA A 349 2.36 22.54 19.07
CA ALA A 349 1.60 22.11 20.25
C ALA A 349 2.52 21.57 21.36
N ILE A 350 3.48 20.70 21.00
CA ILE A 350 4.46 20.15 21.95
C ILE A 350 5.31 21.26 22.60
N LYS A 351 5.64 22.35 21.88
CA LYS A 351 6.33 23.50 22.50
C LYS A 351 5.52 24.06 23.66
N LEU A 352 4.22 24.26 23.48
CA LEU A 352 3.35 24.78 24.53
C LEU A 352 3.20 23.79 25.69
N VAL A 353 3.10 22.50 25.39
CA VAL A 353 3.01 21.44 26.42
C VAL A 353 4.31 21.37 27.23
N HIS A 354 5.46 21.37 26.55
CA HIS A 354 6.79 21.26 27.20
C HIS A 354 7.11 22.49 28.07
N ASP A 355 6.65 23.68 27.70
CA ASP A 355 6.81 24.89 28.51
C ASP A 355 6.08 24.78 29.86
N GLU A 356 4.98 24.02 29.92
CA GLU A 356 4.20 23.77 31.15
C GLU A 356 4.61 22.49 31.86
N ILE A 357 5.13 21.48 31.14
CA ILE A 357 5.48 20.15 31.61
C ILE A 357 6.81 19.74 30.95
N PRO A 358 7.95 20.10 31.52
CA PRO A 358 9.27 19.90 30.91
C PRO A 358 9.66 18.43 30.63
N GLU A 359 8.96 17.46 31.22
CA GLU A 359 9.19 16.02 30.98
C GLU A 359 8.59 15.53 29.68
N VAL A 360 7.69 16.31 29.05
CA VAL A 360 7.03 15.88 27.81
C VAL A 360 8.01 15.85 26.64
N THR A 361 7.98 14.73 25.90
CA THR A 361 8.77 14.51 24.68
C THR A 361 7.90 13.99 23.55
N LEU A 362 8.30 14.24 22.29
CA LEU A 362 7.64 13.75 21.10
C LEU A 362 8.57 12.88 20.27
N ASP A 363 8.16 11.65 20.00
CA ASP A 363 8.82 10.75 19.04
C ASP A 363 8.00 10.67 17.74
N LEU A 364 8.64 11.00 16.62
CA LEU A 364 8.06 10.94 15.27
C LEU A 364 8.55 9.68 14.55
N TYR A 365 7.65 8.73 14.33
CA TYR A 365 7.94 7.47 13.62
C TYR A 365 7.40 7.52 12.20
N GLY A 366 8.19 7.03 11.26
CA GLY A 366 7.86 6.94 9.84
C GLY A 366 8.98 7.42 8.94
N TYR A 367 8.87 7.14 7.66
CA TYR A 367 9.83 7.60 6.67
C TYR A 367 9.47 9.01 6.17
N ALA A 368 10.48 9.74 5.73
CA ALA A 368 10.28 11.06 5.14
C ALA A 368 9.90 10.94 3.66
N ASP A 369 8.90 11.71 3.24
CA ASP A 369 8.58 11.89 1.83
C ASP A 369 9.75 12.54 1.09
N SER A 370 10.16 11.93 -0.02
CA SER A 370 11.30 12.40 -0.82
C SER A 370 10.97 13.63 -1.67
N SER A 371 9.70 14.01 -1.78
CA SER A 371 9.25 15.13 -2.56
C SER A 371 10.00 16.41 -2.17
N ASN A 372 10.35 17.22 -3.17
CA ASN A 372 11.11 18.45 -2.98
C ASN A 372 12.38 18.25 -2.12
N ASN A 373 13.09 17.13 -2.37
CA ASN A 373 14.30 16.75 -1.63
C ASN A 373 14.08 16.75 -0.12
N TYR A 374 13.08 15.99 0.37
CA TYR A 374 12.68 15.92 1.77
C TYR A 374 12.24 17.27 2.37
N GLY A 375 11.52 18.08 1.59
CA GLY A 375 11.16 19.45 1.94
C GLY A 375 10.42 19.57 3.27
N GLU A 376 9.43 18.71 3.53
CA GLU A 376 8.68 18.75 4.80
C GLU A 376 9.55 18.37 6.01
N LYS A 377 10.40 17.36 5.89
CA LYS A 377 11.32 17.00 6.99
C LYS A 377 12.23 18.18 7.35
N ARG A 378 12.85 18.82 6.33
CA ARG A 378 13.71 19.99 6.57
C ARG A 378 12.95 21.17 7.19
N LYS A 379 11.70 21.41 6.78
CA LYS A 379 10.83 22.42 7.39
C LYS A 379 10.60 22.17 8.87
N ILE A 380 10.31 20.92 9.24
CA ILE A 380 10.09 20.52 10.63
C ILE A 380 11.39 20.57 11.43
N GLU A 381 12.51 20.12 10.90
CA GLU A 381 13.84 20.22 11.54
C GLU A 381 14.22 21.69 11.83
N LYS A 382 13.91 22.58 10.89
CA LYS A 382 14.12 24.03 11.10
C LYS A 382 13.23 24.56 12.20
N LEU A 383 11.95 24.20 12.22
CA LEU A 383 11.00 24.59 13.26
C LEU A 383 11.41 24.09 14.65
N ILE A 384 11.88 22.87 14.77
CA ILE A 384 12.39 22.27 16.03
C ILE A 384 13.54 23.15 16.59
N LYS A 385 14.49 23.56 15.76
CA LYS A 385 15.59 24.46 16.14
C LYS A 385 15.10 25.86 16.53
N GLU A 386 14.20 26.43 15.76
CA GLU A 386 13.63 27.76 16.04
C GLU A 386 12.88 27.81 17.39
N LEU A 387 12.31 26.67 17.80
CA LEU A 387 11.58 26.53 19.05
C LEU A 387 12.43 26.00 20.22
N ASN A 388 13.71 25.69 20.01
CA ASN A 388 14.64 25.07 20.97
C ASN A 388 14.11 23.74 21.51
N LEU A 389 13.71 22.83 20.62
CA LEU A 389 13.10 21.53 20.92
C LEU A 389 13.97 20.33 20.48
N GLU A 390 15.29 20.53 20.24
CA GLU A 390 16.19 19.49 19.73
C GLU A 390 16.30 18.28 20.69
N ASP A 391 16.18 18.51 21.98
CA ASP A 391 16.20 17.44 23.01
C ASP A 391 14.79 16.90 23.33
N VAL A 392 13.74 17.48 22.76
CA VAL A 392 12.33 17.18 23.05
C VAL A 392 11.66 16.40 21.90
N VAL A 393 11.94 16.76 20.65
CA VAL A 393 11.33 16.15 19.46
C VAL A 393 12.37 15.33 18.70
N THR A 394 12.09 14.05 18.52
CA THR A 394 13.04 13.11 17.88
C THR A 394 12.40 12.42 16.67
N PHE A 395 13.09 12.44 15.52
CA PHE A 395 12.77 11.58 14.38
C PHE A 395 13.35 10.18 14.61
N LYS A 396 12.49 9.17 14.72
CA LYS A 396 12.87 7.77 14.97
C LYS A 396 13.00 6.94 13.69
N GLY A 397 12.53 7.47 12.55
CA GLY A 397 12.52 6.72 11.29
C GLY A 397 11.44 5.65 11.23
N TYR A 398 11.50 4.83 10.18
CA TYR A 398 10.56 3.71 9.98
C TYR A 398 10.89 2.55 10.93
N THR A 399 9.85 1.95 11.48
CA THR A 399 9.97 0.77 12.36
C THR A 399 8.77 -0.16 12.16
N THR A 400 8.96 -1.43 12.42
CA THR A 400 7.91 -2.47 12.47
C THR A 400 7.54 -2.85 13.90
N ASN A 401 8.29 -2.37 14.91
CA ASN A 401 8.05 -2.67 16.32
C ASN A 401 7.12 -1.61 16.96
N ILE A 402 5.96 -1.39 16.35
CA ILE A 402 4.98 -0.39 16.81
C ILE A 402 4.34 -0.76 18.16
N PRO A 403 3.92 -2.02 18.42
CA PRO A 403 3.27 -2.39 19.69
C PRO A 403 4.12 -2.03 20.93
N GLU A 404 5.43 -2.34 20.93
CA GLU A 404 6.31 -2.00 22.06
C GLU A 404 6.44 -0.48 22.28
N ILE A 405 6.31 0.30 21.22
CA ILE A 405 6.36 1.77 21.28
C ILE A 405 5.05 2.30 21.90
N GLU A 406 3.93 1.77 21.48
CA GLU A 406 2.60 2.13 21.96
C GLU A 406 2.43 1.74 23.43
N ASP A 407 2.93 0.60 23.85
CA ASP A 407 2.91 0.15 25.25
C ASP A 407 3.64 1.12 26.20
N LYS A 408 4.59 1.90 25.69
CA LYS A 408 5.36 2.88 26.46
C LYS A 408 4.82 4.31 26.36
N ALA A 409 4.01 4.59 25.35
CA ALA A 409 3.47 5.92 25.08
C ALA A 409 2.22 6.21 25.92
N GLN A 410 1.98 7.48 26.24
CA GLN A 410 0.77 7.92 26.92
C GLN A 410 -0.20 8.62 26.00
N VAL A 411 0.30 9.38 25.02
CA VAL A 411 -0.53 10.17 24.10
C VAL A 411 -0.09 9.94 22.66
N PHE A 412 -1.06 9.78 21.77
CA PHE A 412 -0.89 9.82 20.32
C PHE A 412 -1.40 11.15 19.78
N GLY A 413 -0.51 11.92 19.15
CA GLY A 413 -0.86 13.21 18.53
C GLY A 413 -1.09 13.08 17.04
N LEU A 414 -2.21 13.63 16.53
CA LEU A 414 -2.53 13.60 15.10
C LEU A 414 -3.03 14.96 14.61
N THR A 415 -2.38 15.49 13.57
CA THR A 415 -2.65 16.83 13.03
C THR A 415 -2.90 16.83 11.51
N SER A 416 -3.23 15.69 10.93
CA SER A 416 -3.39 15.52 9.47
C SER A 416 -4.44 16.47 8.87
N ARG A 417 -4.25 16.81 7.57
CA ARG A 417 -5.23 17.58 6.77
C ARG A 417 -6.39 16.73 6.30
N MET A 418 -6.09 15.49 5.93
CA MET A 418 -7.07 14.52 5.48
C MET A 418 -6.58 13.11 5.76
N GLU A 419 -7.52 12.22 6.00
CA GLU A 419 -7.29 10.78 6.19
C GLU A 419 -8.40 9.99 5.50
N GLY A 420 -8.20 8.69 5.36
CA GLY A 420 -9.28 7.77 4.97
C GLY A 420 -9.82 6.99 6.17
N PHE A 421 -8.92 6.65 7.12
CA PHE A 421 -9.24 5.95 8.35
C PHE A 421 -8.18 6.24 9.44
N ASN A 422 -6.91 6.08 9.11
CA ASN A 422 -5.74 6.16 9.98
C ASN A 422 -5.55 4.96 10.93
N LEU A 423 -4.91 3.93 10.40
CA LEU A 423 -4.60 2.70 11.15
C LEU A 423 -3.75 2.97 12.40
N ALA A 424 -2.80 3.92 12.33
CA ALA A 424 -1.86 4.17 13.41
C ALA A 424 -2.55 4.68 14.69
N ILE A 425 -3.53 5.60 14.58
CA ILE A 425 -4.25 6.05 15.78
C ILE A 425 -5.18 4.95 16.31
N MET A 426 -5.74 4.10 15.43
CA MET A 426 -6.54 2.95 15.85
C MET A 426 -5.68 1.95 16.61
N GLU A 427 -4.49 1.63 16.10
CA GLU A 427 -3.53 0.74 16.75
C GLU A 427 -3.11 1.30 18.10
N ALA A 428 -2.71 2.57 18.17
CA ALA A 428 -2.34 3.23 19.43
C ALA A 428 -3.48 3.16 20.48
N ILE A 429 -4.72 3.44 20.08
CA ILE A 429 -5.89 3.34 20.95
C ILE A 429 -6.13 1.89 21.41
N SER A 430 -5.87 0.88 20.57
CA SER A 430 -5.99 -0.51 20.97
C SER A 430 -4.95 -0.96 22.02
N HIS A 431 -3.85 -0.22 22.12
CA HIS A 431 -2.84 -0.35 23.15
C HIS A 431 -3.08 0.57 24.37
N GLY A 432 -4.24 1.22 24.46
CA GLY A 432 -4.61 2.09 25.59
C GLY A 432 -3.97 3.49 25.54
N VAL A 433 -3.35 3.87 24.42
CA VAL A 433 -2.76 5.21 24.24
C VAL A 433 -3.87 6.23 24.01
N VAL A 434 -3.82 7.36 24.71
CA VAL A 434 -4.85 8.40 24.60
C VAL A 434 -4.69 9.19 23.31
N GLY A 435 -5.71 9.23 22.46
CA GLY A 435 -5.69 9.94 21.19
C GLY A 435 -5.99 11.43 21.34
N VAL A 436 -5.16 12.31 20.79
CA VAL A 436 -5.46 13.75 20.69
C VAL A 436 -5.31 14.19 19.24
N THR A 437 -6.43 14.56 18.62
CA THR A 437 -6.50 14.78 17.17
C THR A 437 -7.26 16.05 16.79
N TYR A 438 -6.97 16.55 15.61
CA TYR A 438 -7.87 17.49 14.94
C TYR A 438 -9.18 16.80 14.53
N ASP A 439 -10.27 17.58 14.39
CA ASP A 439 -11.49 17.14 13.70
C ASP A 439 -11.18 17.08 12.20
N VAL A 440 -10.72 15.91 11.77
CA VAL A 440 -10.32 15.66 10.39
C VAL A 440 -11.08 14.49 9.78
N ASN A 441 -11.63 14.70 8.61
CA ASN A 441 -12.29 13.65 7.84
C ASN A 441 -11.25 12.83 7.04
N TYR A 442 -11.31 11.51 7.06
CA TYR A 442 -12.20 10.65 7.84
C TYR A 442 -11.37 9.76 8.75
N GLY A 443 -11.99 9.20 9.78
CA GLY A 443 -11.38 8.18 10.64
C GLY A 443 -10.91 8.71 11.99
N PRO A 444 -9.95 9.62 12.11
CA PRO A 444 -9.48 10.09 13.42
C PRO A 444 -10.61 10.62 14.31
N ASN A 445 -11.55 11.38 13.74
CA ASN A 445 -12.73 11.92 14.44
C ASN A 445 -13.87 10.91 14.64
N ASP A 446 -13.68 9.67 14.21
CA ASP A 446 -14.57 8.53 14.47
C ASP A 446 -13.91 7.52 15.43
N ILE A 447 -12.60 7.29 15.26
CA ILE A 447 -11.79 6.41 16.08
C ILE A 447 -11.63 7.02 17.49
N VAL A 448 -11.25 8.30 17.56
CA VAL A 448 -11.25 9.05 18.82
C VAL A 448 -12.70 9.43 19.17
N GLN A 449 -13.15 8.97 20.30
CA GLN A 449 -14.42 9.36 20.93
C GLN A 449 -14.12 10.43 21.97
N ASP A 450 -14.52 11.68 21.70
CA ASP A 450 -14.19 12.83 22.54
C ASP A 450 -14.55 12.57 24.02
N GLN A 451 -13.59 12.82 24.92
CA GLN A 451 -13.67 12.61 26.37
C GLN A 451 -13.86 11.15 26.82
N LYS A 452 -13.86 10.17 25.92
CA LYS A 452 -13.91 8.75 26.27
C LYS A 452 -12.53 8.09 26.14
N ASN A 453 -11.87 8.22 24.98
CA ASN A 453 -10.57 7.64 24.70
C ASN A 453 -9.55 8.68 24.21
N GLY A 454 -9.89 9.96 24.30
CA GLY A 454 -9.06 11.05 23.86
C GLY A 454 -9.83 12.35 23.71
N TYR A 455 -9.25 13.27 22.92
CA TYR A 455 -9.87 14.55 22.62
C TYR A 455 -9.81 14.88 21.12
N ILE A 456 -10.86 15.49 20.63
CA ILE A 456 -10.96 16.06 19.29
C ILE A 456 -10.99 17.59 19.44
N VAL A 457 -10.19 18.30 18.65
CA VAL A 457 -10.15 19.78 18.62
C VAL A 457 -10.35 20.27 17.19
N ASP A 458 -10.73 21.53 17.04
CA ASP A 458 -10.96 22.13 15.73
C ASP A 458 -9.72 22.02 14.84
N PHE A 459 -9.96 21.79 13.55
CA PHE A 459 -8.89 21.66 12.57
C PHE A 459 -7.98 22.89 12.54
N GLY A 460 -6.68 22.67 12.72
CA GLY A 460 -5.65 23.72 12.71
C GLY A 460 -5.45 24.44 14.05
N ASP A 461 -6.24 24.13 15.08
CA ASP A 461 -6.05 24.71 16.42
C ASP A 461 -5.06 23.89 17.26
N TYR A 462 -3.75 24.08 16.94
CA TYR A 462 -2.68 23.43 17.69
C TYR A 462 -2.59 23.91 19.16
N LYS A 463 -3.18 25.08 19.51
CA LYS A 463 -3.22 25.57 20.88
C LYS A 463 -4.23 24.78 21.70
N ALA A 464 -5.44 24.60 21.18
CA ALA A 464 -6.42 23.72 21.80
C ALA A 464 -5.89 22.27 21.91
N LEU A 465 -5.14 21.78 20.92
CA LEU A 465 -4.48 20.47 20.98
C LEU A 465 -3.51 20.41 22.18
N ALA A 466 -2.67 21.43 22.36
CA ALA A 466 -1.76 21.54 23.49
C ALA A 466 -2.50 21.62 24.84
N ASP A 467 -3.57 22.42 24.93
CA ASP A 467 -4.37 22.55 26.16
C ASP A 467 -4.97 21.21 26.59
N ARG A 468 -5.43 20.37 25.61
CA ARG A 468 -5.93 19.02 25.92
C ARG A 468 -4.82 18.10 26.43
N MET A 469 -3.65 18.12 25.79
CA MET A 469 -2.49 17.34 26.27
C MET A 469 -2.05 17.77 27.68
N ILE A 470 -1.96 19.07 27.94
CA ILE A 470 -1.63 19.62 29.28
C ILE A 470 -2.64 19.12 30.33
N LYS A 471 -3.94 19.18 30.02
CA LYS A 471 -4.99 18.70 30.90
C LYS A 471 -4.82 17.22 31.23
N ILE A 472 -4.52 16.38 30.23
CA ILE A 472 -4.29 14.95 30.40
C ILE A 472 -3.09 14.70 31.30
N PHE A 473 -1.95 15.33 31.03
CA PHE A 473 -0.71 15.11 31.80
C PHE A 473 -0.76 15.64 33.23
N LYS A 474 -1.55 16.70 33.49
CA LYS A 474 -1.73 17.25 34.83
C LYS A 474 -2.72 16.46 35.70
N ASP A 475 -3.56 15.60 35.12
CA ASP A 475 -4.57 14.80 35.84
C ASP A 475 -4.38 13.30 35.58
N LYS A 476 -3.66 12.64 36.46
CA LYS A 476 -3.38 11.18 36.37
C LYS A 476 -4.66 10.33 36.34
N LYS A 477 -5.73 10.78 37.04
CA LYS A 477 -6.99 10.04 37.08
C LYS A 477 -7.71 10.15 35.73
N LEU A 478 -7.75 11.34 35.14
CA LEU A 478 -8.28 11.56 33.82
C LEU A 478 -7.51 10.77 32.76
N MET A 479 -6.18 10.78 32.82
CA MET A 479 -5.33 10.01 31.90
C MET A 479 -5.67 8.52 31.96
N GLN A 480 -5.75 7.93 33.16
CA GLN A 480 -6.13 6.51 33.30
C GLN A 480 -7.55 6.23 32.78
N GLN A 481 -8.52 7.11 33.07
CA GLN A 481 -9.88 6.96 32.54
C GLN A 481 -9.94 6.99 31.01
N LEU A 482 -9.16 7.86 30.37
CA LEU A 482 -9.09 7.93 28.91
C LEU A 482 -8.39 6.69 28.31
N SER A 483 -7.34 6.18 28.98
CA SER A 483 -6.66 4.95 28.59
C SER A 483 -7.59 3.72 28.72
N ASP A 484 -8.32 3.61 29.82
CA ASP A 484 -9.32 2.54 30.00
C ASP A 484 -10.38 2.61 28.89
N GLY A 485 -10.86 3.83 28.57
CA GLY A 485 -11.77 4.08 27.47
C GLY A 485 -11.19 3.76 26.10
N ALA A 486 -9.87 3.89 25.92
CA ALA A 486 -9.17 3.52 24.70
C ALA A 486 -9.23 2.01 24.47
N TYR A 487 -8.84 1.20 25.44
CA TYR A 487 -8.98 -0.26 25.38
C TYR A 487 -10.43 -0.68 25.11
N GLU A 488 -11.40 -0.15 25.88
CA GLU A 488 -12.82 -0.50 25.73
C GLU A 488 -13.35 -0.16 24.34
N SER A 489 -12.97 0.98 23.77
CA SER A 489 -13.46 1.43 22.46
C SER A 489 -12.90 0.63 21.29
N SER A 490 -11.81 -0.08 21.48
CA SER A 490 -11.13 -0.86 20.43
C SER A 490 -11.92 -2.08 19.98
N GLU A 491 -12.83 -2.59 20.80
CA GLU A 491 -13.74 -3.69 20.46
C GLU A 491 -14.56 -3.41 19.17
N ARG A 492 -14.80 -2.14 18.85
CA ARG A 492 -15.48 -1.75 17.59
C ARG A 492 -14.78 -2.25 16.34
N TYR A 493 -13.46 -2.44 16.43
CA TYR A 493 -12.59 -2.87 15.34
C TYR A 493 -12.13 -4.32 15.49
N SER A 494 -12.80 -5.10 16.37
CA SER A 494 -12.51 -6.53 16.52
C SER A 494 -12.70 -7.29 15.20
N ASP A 495 -11.97 -8.40 15.05
CA ASP A 495 -12.16 -9.37 13.95
C ASP A 495 -13.64 -9.67 13.72
N ALA A 496 -14.38 -9.98 14.79
CA ALA A 496 -15.82 -10.32 14.72
C ALA A 496 -16.70 -9.20 14.18
N ASN A 497 -16.45 -7.95 14.59
CA ASN A 497 -17.26 -6.80 14.18
C ASN A 497 -16.95 -6.40 12.73
N VAL A 498 -15.69 -6.37 12.35
CA VAL A 498 -15.29 -6.07 10.96
C VAL A 498 -15.72 -7.19 10.02
N TRP A 499 -15.58 -8.45 10.44
CA TRP A 499 -16.08 -9.59 9.65
C TRP A 499 -17.59 -9.52 9.43
N LYS A 500 -18.36 -9.14 10.42
CA LYS A 500 -19.82 -8.99 10.29
C LYS A 500 -20.18 -8.03 9.15
N ALA A 501 -19.47 -6.90 9.02
CA ALA A 501 -19.72 -5.93 7.96
C ALA A 501 -19.30 -6.48 6.58
N TRP A 502 -18.16 -7.16 6.47
CA TRP A 502 -17.75 -7.83 5.23
C TRP A 502 -18.70 -8.95 4.84
N LYS A 503 -19.17 -9.73 5.81
CA LYS A 503 -20.10 -10.82 5.57
C LYS A 503 -21.42 -10.33 4.99
N GLU A 504 -21.94 -9.20 5.43
CA GLU A 504 -23.14 -8.58 4.86
C GLU A 504 -22.94 -8.28 3.37
N LEU A 505 -21.85 -7.62 2.98
CA LEU A 505 -21.53 -7.35 1.57
C LEU A 505 -21.39 -8.65 0.77
N ILE A 506 -20.72 -9.66 1.32
CA ILE A 506 -20.50 -10.94 0.64
C ILE A 506 -21.81 -11.69 0.42
N ASP A 507 -22.70 -11.70 1.39
CA ASP A 507 -23.99 -12.38 1.30
C ASP A 507 -24.89 -11.70 0.25
N ASP A 508 -24.95 -10.38 0.25
CA ASP A 508 -25.64 -9.59 -0.77
C ASP A 508 -25.06 -9.82 -2.18
N ALA A 509 -23.73 -9.84 -2.29
CA ALA A 509 -23.08 -10.12 -3.56
C ALA A 509 -23.42 -11.51 -4.10
N LYS A 510 -23.46 -12.54 -3.23
CA LYS A 510 -23.83 -13.90 -3.61
C LYS A 510 -25.29 -13.99 -4.04
N GLU A 511 -26.19 -13.22 -3.44
CA GLU A 511 -27.59 -13.16 -3.84
C GLU A 511 -27.74 -12.51 -5.22
N THR A 512 -27.13 -11.33 -5.41
CA THR A 512 -27.13 -10.61 -6.70
C THR A 512 -26.59 -11.49 -7.84
N LEU A 513 -25.44 -12.13 -7.63
CA LEU A 513 -24.82 -13.00 -8.63
C LEU A 513 -25.66 -14.23 -8.99
N LYS A 514 -26.45 -14.77 -8.05
CA LYS A 514 -27.40 -15.87 -8.34
C LYS A 514 -28.56 -15.43 -9.23
N ASP A 515 -29.03 -14.20 -9.03
CA ASP A 515 -30.17 -13.66 -9.80
C ASP A 515 -29.74 -13.26 -11.22
N GLU A 516 -28.49 -12.81 -11.41
CA GLU A 516 -27.92 -12.53 -12.74
C GLU A 516 -27.66 -13.80 -13.58
N VAL A 517 -27.50 -14.97 -12.95
CA VAL A 517 -27.28 -16.26 -13.64
C VAL A 517 -28.61 -16.96 -14.01
N ARG A 518 -29.74 -16.59 -13.41
CA ARG A 518 -31.08 -17.11 -13.71
C ARG A 518 -31.69 -16.36 -14.88
#